data_201103326e808cc09f754db1ffdae767
#
_entry.id   201103326e808cc09f754db1ffdae767
#
_cell.length_a   1.000
_cell.length_b   1.000
_cell.length_c   1.000
_cell.angle_alpha   90.00
_cell.angle_beta   90.00
_cell.angle_gamma   90.00
#
_symmetry.space_group_name_H-M   'P 1'
#
loop_
_entity.id
_entity.type
_entity.pdbx_description
1 polymer ?
#
loop_
_entity_poly.entity_id
_entity_poly.type
_entity_poly.pdbx_seq_one_letter_code
_entity_poly.pdbx_strand_id
1 'polypeptide(L)'
;MKELSLKYIVREPNKQTENTSLLILLHGYGSNEEDLFSFATELPEDLLIVSARAPQSLGFGSYAWYTINSTANEGKFSDISEAKVARDLIATFIDEIQEKYHISPNKTFLLGFSQGTILSYAVALNYPEKVQKIIALSGYVNHELLPSNLESKDYSQLNFFISHGGVDQVIPVEWAKKAPLFLNELNIKHSYQEYPVGHGVAPKNFFDFKAWLEKQL
;
A
#
# COMPACT_ATOMS: atom_id res chain seq x y z
N MET A 1 12.05 -9.32 23.36
CA MET A 1 11.55 -8.26 22.47
C MET A 1 10.03 -8.42 22.37
N LYS A 2 9.28 -7.32 22.44
CA LYS A 2 7.81 -7.36 22.26
C LYS A 2 7.51 -7.83 20.84
N GLU A 3 6.58 -8.78 20.67
CA GLU A 3 6.10 -9.19 19.35
C GLU A 3 5.30 -8.02 18.75
N LEU A 4 5.56 -7.71 17.47
CA LEU A 4 4.85 -6.63 16.79
C LEU A 4 3.45 -7.08 16.37
N SER A 5 2.58 -6.14 16.07
CA SER A 5 1.16 -6.37 15.74
C SER A 5 0.94 -7.21 14.48
N LEU A 6 1.90 -7.20 13.53
CA LEU A 6 1.89 -8.04 12.33
C LEU A 6 3.18 -8.86 12.21
N LYS A 7 3.07 -10.06 11.62
CA LYS A 7 4.23 -10.81 11.13
C LYS A 7 4.79 -10.12 9.88
N TYR A 8 6.09 -10.19 9.69
CA TYR A 8 6.76 -9.56 8.54
C TYR A 8 8.10 -10.19 8.25
N ILE A 9 8.61 -9.95 7.06
CA ILE A 9 9.99 -10.16 6.66
C ILE A 9 10.65 -8.82 6.34
N VAL A 10 11.98 -8.77 6.45
CA VAL A 10 12.73 -7.53 6.33
C VAL A 10 13.99 -7.70 5.48
N ARG A 11 14.28 -6.71 4.64
CA ARG A 11 15.60 -6.47 4.07
C ARG A 11 16.15 -5.19 4.70
N GLU A 12 17.16 -5.33 5.54
CA GLU A 12 17.86 -4.20 6.11
C GLU A 12 18.68 -3.47 5.04
N PRO A 13 18.88 -2.14 5.17
CA PRO A 13 19.74 -1.39 4.26
C PRO A 13 21.21 -1.81 4.44
N ASN A 14 22.01 -1.69 3.39
CA ASN A 14 23.45 -1.97 3.48
C ASN A 14 24.14 -1.09 4.53
N LYS A 15 23.65 0.14 4.72
CA LYS A 15 24.08 1.04 5.77
C LYS A 15 22.89 1.86 6.27
N GLN A 16 22.54 1.64 7.53
CA GLN A 16 21.53 2.48 8.17
C GLN A 16 22.14 3.83 8.57
N THR A 17 21.42 4.90 8.20
CA THR A 17 21.76 6.29 8.53
C THR A 17 20.52 7.01 9.00
N GLU A 18 20.63 8.23 9.51
CA GLU A 18 19.49 9.10 9.80
C GLU A 18 18.66 9.46 8.54
N ASN A 19 19.23 9.24 7.34
CA ASN A 19 18.57 9.44 6.05
C ASN A 19 17.93 8.18 5.49
N THR A 20 18.04 7.03 6.15
CA THR A 20 17.41 5.79 5.70
C THR A 20 15.90 5.95 5.60
N SER A 21 15.34 5.60 4.44
CA SER A 21 13.90 5.55 4.22
C SER A 21 13.36 4.13 4.39
N LEU A 22 12.14 4.03 4.89
CA LEU A 22 11.39 2.79 5.10
C LEU A 22 10.37 2.61 3.99
N LEU A 23 10.35 1.43 3.36
CA LEU A 23 9.30 1.01 2.43
C LEU A 23 8.57 -0.18 3.03
N ILE A 24 7.27 -0.01 3.34
CA ILE A 24 6.39 -1.08 3.81
C ILE A 24 5.60 -1.62 2.62
N LEU A 25 5.62 -2.95 2.45
CA LEU A 25 4.93 -3.66 1.39
C LEU A 25 3.67 -4.32 1.93
N LEU A 26 2.53 -4.12 1.25
CA LEU A 26 1.21 -4.68 1.58
C LEU A 26 0.69 -5.50 0.41
N HIS A 27 0.70 -6.83 0.55
CA HIS A 27 0.32 -7.78 -0.50
C HIS A 27 -1.18 -7.80 -0.81
N GLY A 28 -1.57 -8.44 -1.91
CA GLY A 28 -2.95 -8.62 -2.32
C GLY A 28 -3.66 -9.77 -1.59
N TYR A 29 -4.98 -9.88 -1.79
CA TYR A 29 -5.81 -10.97 -1.27
C TYR A 29 -5.30 -12.34 -1.74
N GLY A 30 -5.18 -13.30 -0.83
CA GLY A 30 -4.75 -14.66 -1.13
C GLY A 30 -3.24 -14.81 -1.32
N SER A 31 -2.46 -13.76 -1.10
CA SER A 31 -1.00 -13.76 -1.16
C SER A 31 -0.37 -13.78 0.23
N ASN A 32 0.90 -13.42 0.35
CA ASN A 32 1.64 -13.36 1.61
C ASN A 32 2.79 -12.33 1.54
N GLU A 33 3.57 -12.22 2.60
CA GLU A 33 4.69 -11.29 2.73
C GLU A 33 5.85 -11.53 1.74
N GLU A 34 5.96 -12.71 1.14
CA GLU A 34 7.06 -13.03 0.20
C GLU A 34 6.79 -12.49 -1.21
N ASP A 35 5.53 -12.24 -1.57
CA ASP A 35 5.10 -11.84 -2.91
C ASP A 35 5.79 -10.55 -3.38
N LEU A 36 5.40 -9.40 -2.81
CA LEU A 36 6.01 -8.12 -3.15
C LEU A 36 7.46 -8.00 -2.67
N PHE A 37 7.86 -8.80 -1.69
CA PHE A 37 9.24 -8.85 -1.22
C PHE A 37 10.21 -9.35 -2.30
N SER A 38 9.72 -10.06 -3.29
CA SER A 38 10.49 -10.43 -4.49
C SER A 38 11.10 -9.23 -5.22
N PHE A 39 10.50 -8.04 -5.09
CA PHE A 39 11.06 -6.78 -5.63
C PHE A 39 12.26 -6.25 -4.86
N ALA A 40 12.47 -6.69 -3.62
CA ALA A 40 13.46 -6.10 -2.72
C ALA A 40 14.90 -6.15 -3.27
N THR A 41 15.25 -7.19 -4.05
CA THR A 41 16.59 -7.33 -4.65
C THR A 41 16.88 -6.30 -5.74
N GLU A 42 15.84 -5.75 -6.36
CA GLU A 42 15.96 -4.79 -7.46
C GLU A 42 15.75 -3.33 -7.00
N LEU A 43 15.30 -3.13 -5.75
CA LEU A 43 15.06 -1.81 -5.16
C LEU A 43 16.34 -1.27 -4.51
N PRO A 44 16.47 0.07 -4.34
CA PRO A 44 17.66 0.71 -3.79
C PRO A 44 18.15 0.06 -2.48
N GLU A 45 19.47 -0.18 -2.41
CA GLU A 45 20.10 -0.92 -1.29
C GLU A 45 20.07 -0.16 0.04
N ASP A 46 19.89 1.15 0.00
CA ASP A 46 19.82 2.01 1.20
C ASP A 46 18.41 2.07 1.82
N LEU A 47 17.42 1.42 1.19
CA LEU A 47 16.08 1.30 1.76
C LEU A 47 16.01 0.21 2.83
N LEU A 48 15.36 0.50 3.94
CA LEU A 48 14.79 -0.52 4.82
C LEU A 48 13.47 -0.99 4.19
N ILE A 49 13.38 -2.26 3.82
CA ILE A 49 12.16 -2.82 3.23
C ILE A 49 11.53 -3.81 4.21
N VAL A 50 10.27 -3.58 4.55
CA VAL A 50 9.48 -4.41 5.46
C VAL A 50 8.25 -4.90 4.72
N SER A 51 8.10 -6.21 4.56
CA SER A 51 6.91 -6.80 3.93
C SER A 51 6.02 -7.44 5.00
N ALA A 52 4.83 -6.88 5.19
CA ALA A 52 3.89 -7.32 6.21
C ALA A 52 3.01 -8.46 5.71
N ARG A 53 2.75 -9.44 6.59
CA ARG A 53 1.77 -10.49 6.37
C ARG A 53 0.40 -10.04 6.88
N ALA A 54 -0.62 -10.17 6.04
CA ALA A 54 -2.00 -9.93 6.44
C ALA A 54 -2.45 -10.91 7.56
N PRO A 55 -3.36 -10.49 8.47
CA PRO A 55 -3.66 -11.26 9.68
C PRO A 55 -4.55 -12.48 9.46
N GLN A 56 -5.38 -12.49 8.41
CA GLN A 56 -6.36 -13.56 8.18
C GLN A 56 -5.75 -14.67 7.34
N SER A 57 -5.58 -15.86 7.89
CA SER A 57 -5.13 -17.03 7.15
C SER A 57 -6.27 -17.61 6.31
N LEU A 58 -6.00 -17.81 5.03
CA LEU A 58 -6.89 -18.54 4.10
C LEU A 58 -6.45 -19.99 3.88
N GLY A 59 -5.41 -20.44 4.61
CA GLY A 59 -4.78 -21.75 4.45
C GLY A 59 -3.67 -21.77 3.40
N PHE A 60 -2.84 -22.82 3.42
CA PHE A 60 -1.76 -23.08 2.45
C PHE A 60 -0.81 -21.90 2.19
N GLY A 61 -0.50 -21.11 3.22
CA GLY A 61 0.40 -19.94 3.08
C GLY A 61 -0.22 -18.71 2.43
N SER A 62 -1.53 -18.68 2.28
CA SER A 62 -2.34 -17.59 1.75
C SER A 62 -2.97 -16.76 2.86
N TYR A 63 -3.01 -15.43 2.69
CA TYR A 63 -3.52 -14.50 3.69
C TYR A 63 -4.37 -13.39 3.06
N ALA A 64 -5.20 -12.77 3.87
CA ALA A 64 -6.02 -11.63 3.48
C ALA A 64 -6.04 -10.57 4.59
N TRP A 65 -6.19 -9.32 4.21
CA TRP A 65 -6.34 -8.22 5.14
C TRP A 65 -7.76 -8.16 5.72
N TYR A 66 -8.73 -8.47 4.88
CA TYR A 66 -10.15 -8.54 5.22
C TYR A 66 -10.88 -9.48 4.24
N THR A 67 -12.03 -9.96 4.66
CA THR A 67 -12.85 -10.87 3.88
C THR A 67 -13.42 -10.18 2.62
N ILE A 68 -13.39 -10.88 1.50
CA ILE A 68 -14.13 -10.53 0.29
C ILE A 68 -15.29 -11.51 0.17
N ASN A 69 -16.50 -11.02 0.41
CA ASN A 69 -17.72 -11.79 0.28
C ASN A 69 -18.16 -11.85 -1.18
N SER A 70 -18.84 -12.93 -1.57
CA SER A 70 -19.42 -13.10 -2.89
C SER A 70 -20.82 -13.65 -2.74
N THR A 71 -21.82 -12.93 -3.27
CA THR A 71 -23.19 -13.41 -3.36
C THR A 71 -23.61 -13.53 -4.80
N ALA A 72 -24.56 -14.46 -5.07
CA ALA A 72 -25.06 -14.70 -6.42
C ALA A 72 -25.75 -13.47 -7.04
N ASN A 73 -26.27 -12.57 -6.21
CA ASN A 73 -27.07 -11.42 -6.64
C ASN A 73 -26.33 -10.10 -6.59
N GLU A 74 -25.30 -9.96 -5.73
CA GLU A 74 -24.62 -8.67 -5.46
C GLU A 74 -23.15 -8.67 -5.92
N GLY A 75 -22.64 -9.80 -6.41
CA GLY A 75 -21.24 -9.91 -6.81
C GLY A 75 -20.28 -9.98 -5.59
N LYS A 76 -19.06 -9.50 -5.80
CA LYS A 76 -18.02 -9.44 -4.76
C LYS A 76 -18.05 -8.12 -4.03
N PHE A 77 -18.06 -8.15 -2.70
CA PHE A 77 -17.96 -6.96 -1.86
C PHE A 77 -17.01 -7.16 -0.66
N SER A 78 -16.36 -6.09 -0.25
CA SER A 78 -15.45 -6.07 0.89
C SER A 78 -16.21 -6.05 2.21
N ASP A 79 -15.73 -6.80 3.22
CA ASP A 79 -16.16 -6.57 4.59
C ASP A 79 -15.53 -5.27 5.10
N ILE A 80 -16.34 -4.21 5.17
CA ILE A 80 -15.88 -2.87 5.53
C ILE A 80 -15.46 -2.76 6.98
N SER A 81 -16.08 -3.52 7.89
CA SER A 81 -15.73 -3.50 9.30
C SER A 81 -14.35 -4.12 9.53
N GLU A 82 -14.07 -5.26 8.90
CA GLU A 82 -12.76 -5.91 8.92
C GLU A 82 -11.70 -5.04 8.21
N ALA A 83 -12.05 -4.41 7.09
CA ALA A 83 -11.14 -3.54 6.37
C ALA A 83 -10.72 -2.31 7.19
N LYS A 84 -11.62 -1.75 8.00
CA LYS A 84 -11.29 -0.66 8.96
C LYS A 84 -10.35 -1.15 10.06
N VAL A 85 -10.58 -2.35 10.60
CA VAL A 85 -9.68 -2.96 11.59
C VAL A 85 -8.30 -3.21 10.97
N ALA A 86 -8.22 -3.73 9.74
CA ALA A 86 -6.96 -3.96 9.04
C ALA A 86 -6.21 -2.64 8.76
N ARG A 87 -6.92 -1.58 8.35
CA ARG A 87 -6.35 -0.24 8.18
C ARG A 87 -5.67 0.25 9.46
N ASP A 88 -6.37 0.16 10.59
CA ASP A 88 -5.89 0.67 11.87
C ASP A 88 -4.75 -0.21 12.43
N LEU A 89 -4.80 -1.51 12.16
CA LEU A 89 -3.72 -2.45 12.47
C LEU A 89 -2.44 -2.13 11.68
N ILE A 90 -2.57 -1.81 10.38
CA ILE A 90 -1.43 -1.37 9.55
C ILE A 90 -0.86 -0.05 10.09
N ALA A 91 -1.72 0.92 10.46
CA ALA A 91 -1.26 2.18 11.04
C ALA A 91 -0.49 1.97 12.36
N THR A 92 -0.93 1.04 13.21
CA THR A 92 -0.21 0.63 14.43
C THR A 92 1.13 -0.03 14.09
N PHE A 93 1.14 -0.94 13.12
CA PHE A 93 2.36 -1.62 12.68
C PHE A 93 3.39 -0.64 12.10
N ILE A 94 2.96 0.40 11.40
CA ILE A 94 3.85 1.47 10.91
C ILE A 94 4.56 2.15 12.09
N ASP A 95 3.84 2.54 13.15
CA ASP A 95 4.44 3.14 14.35
C ASP A 95 5.46 2.19 15.00
N GLU A 96 5.11 0.92 15.14
CA GLU A 96 5.99 -0.10 15.74
C GLU A 96 7.29 -0.29 14.94
N ILE A 97 7.22 -0.30 13.60
CA ILE A 97 8.41 -0.42 12.72
C ILE A 97 9.24 0.87 12.77
N GLN A 98 8.60 2.04 12.74
CA GLN A 98 9.29 3.33 12.86
C GLN A 98 10.06 3.41 14.18
N GLU A 99 9.44 3.03 15.30
CA GLU A 99 10.08 2.98 16.61
C GLU A 99 11.24 1.97 16.63
N LYS A 100 11.01 0.74 16.16
CA LYS A 100 12.00 -0.35 16.17
C LYS A 100 13.26 -0.03 15.41
N TYR A 101 13.12 0.61 14.24
CA TYR A 101 14.24 0.92 13.35
C TYR A 101 14.65 2.39 13.37
N HIS A 102 14.07 3.19 14.27
CA HIS A 102 14.35 4.64 14.42
C HIS A 102 14.17 5.42 13.11
N ILE A 103 13.09 5.13 12.37
CA ILE A 103 12.74 5.80 11.11
C ILE A 103 11.70 6.88 11.37
N SER A 104 11.94 8.05 10.80
CA SER A 104 10.99 9.17 10.90
C SER A 104 9.76 8.96 9.98
N PRO A 105 8.54 9.39 10.39
CA PRO A 105 7.34 9.31 9.54
C PRO A 105 7.50 9.92 8.15
N ASN A 106 8.22 11.04 8.04
CA ASN A 106 8.48 11.72 6.77
C ASN A 106 9.43 10.94 5.82
N LYS A 107 9.94 9.79 6.24
CA LYS A 107 10.75 8.84 5.46
C LYS A 107 10.09 7.47 5.34
N THR A 108 8.79 7.40 5.63
CA THR A 108 8.02 6.16 5.56
C THR A 108 7.14 6.15 4.32
N PHE A 109 7.33 5.12 3.50
CA PHE A 109 6.66 4.90 2.24
C PHE A 109 5.84 3.61 2.29
N LEU A 110 4.72 3.57 1.57
CA LEU A 110 3.90 2.37 1.37
C LEU A 110 3.95 1.92 -0.08
N LEU A 111 4.01 0.63 -0.32
CA LEU A 111 3.74 0.01 -1.61
C LEU A 111 2.66 -1.05 -1.39
N GLY A 112 1.51 -0.85 -2.00
CA GLY A 112 0.41 -1.79 -1.96
C GLY A 112 0.12 -2.40 -3.33
N PHE A 113 -0.36 -3.64 -3.33
CA PHE A 113 -0.93 -4.28 -4.50
C PHE A 113 -2.36 -4.75 -4.19
N SER A 114 -3.31 -4.46 -5.09
CA SER A 114 -4.70 -4.91 -5.00
C SER A 114 -5.35 -4.54 -3.65
N GLN A 115 -5.71 -5.50 -2.81
CA GLN A 115 -6.25 -5.26 -1.46
C GLN A 115 -5.30 -4.41 -0.61
N GLY A 116 -3.98 -4.65 -0.71
CA GLY A 116 -2.96 -3.84 -0.05
C GLY A 116 -2.95 -2.39 -0.54
N THR A 117 -3.25 -2.13 -1.83
CA THR A 117 -3.40 -0.77 -2.37
C THR A 117 -4.61 -0.05 -1.79
N ILE A 118 -5.76 -0.74 -1.71
CA ILE A 118 -6.99 -0.17 -1.12
C ILE A 118 -6.72 0.28 0.31
N LEU A 119 -6.01 -0.54 1.09
CA LEU A 119 -5.60 -0.18 2.44
C LEU A 119 -4.52 0.89 2.49
N SER A 120 -3.60 0.94 1.52
CA SER A 120 -2.60 2.02 1.44
C SER A 120 -3.25 3.39 1.26
N TYR A 121 -4.27 3.51 0.40
CA TYR A 121 -5.09 4.73 0.31
C TYR A 121 -5.76 5.04 1.64
N ALA A 122 -6.42 4.04 2.25
CA ALA A 122 -7.13 4.23 3.50
C ALA A 122 -6.20 4.68 4.64
N VAL A 123 -5.03 4.07 4.78
CA VAL A 123 -4.02 4.45 5.79
C VAL A 123 -3.52 5.86 5.55
N ALA A 124 -3.07 6.18 4.32
CA ALA A 124 -2.51 7.50 4.00
C ALA A 124 -3.53 8.63 4.22
N LEU A 125 -4.80 8.40 3.91
CA LEU A 125 -5.85 9.43 4.05
C LEU A 125 -6.42 9.52 5.47
N ASN A 126 -6.36 8.44 6.27
CA ASN A 126 -6.73 8.50 7.70
C ASN A 126 -5.58 9.02 8.59
N TYR A 127 -4.33 8.71 8.23
CA TYR A 127 -3.13 8.97 9.05
C TYR A 127 -2.01 9.61 8.20
N PRO A 128 -2.25 10.79 7.57
CA PRO A 128 -1.28 11.41 6.67
C PRO A 128 0.05 11.77 7.36
N GLU A 129 0.05 11.87 8.69
CA GLU A 129 1.24 12.12 9.49
C GLU A 129 2.18 10.92 9.60
N LYS A 130 1.72 9.70 9.28
CA LYS A 130 2.50 8.46 9.44
C LYS A 130 3.30 8.07 8.21
N VAL A 131 2.87 8.49 7.03
CA VAL A 131 3.44 8.09 5.74
C VAL A 131 3.51 9.25 4.78
N GLN A 132 4.40 9.17 3.80
CA GLN A 132 4.62 10.30 2.88
C GLN A 132 4.44 9.95 1.41
N LYS A 133 4.94 8.79 0.98
CA LYS A 133 4.93 8.37 -0.42
C LYS A 133 4.21 7.05 -0.55
N ILE A 134 3.32 6.97 -1.49
CA ILE A 134 2.49 5.78 -1.69
C ILE A 134 2.63 5.30 -3.14
N ILE A 135 3.00 4.04 -3.30
CA ILE A 135 2.99 3.33 -4.57
C ILE A 135 1.75 2.44 -4.57
N ALA A 136 0.74 2.84 -5.33
CA ALA A 136 -0.58 2.25 -5.37
C ALA A 136 -0.76 1.43 -6.66
N LEU A 137 -0.58 0.09 -6.58
CA LEU A 137 -0.59 -0.81 -7.72
C LEU A 137 -1.92 -1.57 -7.78
N SER A 138 -2.63 -1.49 -8.90
CA SER A 138 -3.82 -2.31 -9.22
C SER A 138 -4.91 -2.30 -8.15
N GLY A 139 -5.24 -1.12 -7.60
CA GLY A 139 -6.29 -0.94 -6.60
C GLY A 139 -7.14 0.29 -6.87
N TYR A 140 -7.96 0.68 -5.90
CA TYR A 140 -8.85 1.84 -5.99
C TYR A 140 -9.08 2.48 -4.62
N VAL A 141 -9.60 3.71 -4.61
CA VAL A 141 -10.02 4.39 -3.37
C VAL A 141 -11.38 3.87 -2.94
N ASN A 142 -11.45 3.20 -1.78
CA ASN A 142 -12.71 2.81 -1.18
C ASN A 142 -13.18 3.90 -0.20
N HIS A 143 -14.22 4.66 -0.57
CA HIS A 143 -14.72 5.79 0.20
C HIS A 143 -15.26 5.41 1.59
N GLU A 144 -15.72 4.16 1.78
CA GLU A 144 -16.21 3.68 3.08
C GLU A 144 -15.10 3.50 4.13
N LEU A 145 -13.83 3.48 3.68
CA LEU A 145 -12.65 3.39 4.54
C LEU A 145 -12.04 4.74 4.89
N LEU A 146 -12.54 5.83 4.29
CA LEU A 146 -12.01 7.17 4.48
C LEU A 146 -12.50 7.79 5.80
N PRO A 147 -11.77 8.79 6.34
CA PRO A 147 -12.21 9.51 7.53
C PRO A 147 -13.40 10.44 7.20
N SER A 148 -14.28 10.64 8.16
CA SER A 148 -15.41 11.57 8.02
C SER A 148 -14.98 13.05 7.93
N ASN A 149 -13.75 13.37 8.35
CA ASN A 149 -13.19 14.71 8.40
C ASN A 149 -12.06 14.93 7.39
N LEU A 150 -12.19 14.40 6.18
CA LEU A 150 -11.20 14.50 5.10
C LEU A 150 -10.67 15.93 4.91
N GLU A 151 -11.56 16.91 4.83
CA GLU A 151 -11.20 18.31 4.54
C GLU A 151 -10.40 19.00 5.66
N SER A 152 -10.39 18.44 6.87
CA SER A 152 -9.68 19.00 8.02
C SER A 152 -8.25 18.46 8.19
N LYS A 153 -7.81 17.53 7.33
CA LYS A 153 -6.48 16.91 7.43
C LYS A 153 -5.48 17.61 6.50
N ASP A 154 -4.22 17.62 6.94
CA ASP A 154 -3.11 18.10 6.11
C ASP A 154 -2.53 16.96 5.27
N TYR A 155 -2.72 17.04 3.97
CA TYR A 155 -2.19 16.10 2.98
C TYR A 155 -0.97 16.62 2.21
N SER A 156 -0.46 17.77 2.56
CA SER A 156 0.60 18.48 1.80
C SER A 156 1.86 17.66 1.57
N GLN A 157 2.14 16.69 2.45
CA GLN A 157 3.31 15.83 2.37
C GLN A 157 3.08 14.55 1.55
N LEU A 158 1.82 14.22 1.24
CA LEU A 158 1.50 13.01 0.49
C LEU A 158 1.85 13.15 -0.99
N ASN A 159 2.37 12.06 -1.57
CA ASN A 159 2.60 11.95 -3.00
C ASN A 159 2.37 10.50 -3.45
N PHE A 160 1.56 10.31 -4.48
CA PHE A 160 1.18 8.99 -4.97
C PHE A 160 1.76 8.70 -6.35
N PHE A 161 2.33 7.51 -6.51
CA PHE A 161 2.46 6.84 -7.80
C PHE A 161 1.32 5.84 -7.92
N ILE A 162 0.48 5.99 -8.92
CA ILE A 162 -0.70 5.14 -9.13
C ILE A 162 -0.54 4.42 -10.46
N SER A 163 -0.75 3.11 -10.46
CA SER A 163 -0.75 2.34 -11.70
C SER A 163 -1.81 1.26 -11.73
N HIS A 164 -2.27 0.94 -12.94
CA HIS A 164 -3.29 -0.09 -13.14
C HIS A 164 -3.13 -0.83 -14.47
N GLY A 165 -3.58 -2.08 -14.51
CA GLY A 165 -3.68 -2.85 -15.75
C GLY A 165 -4.90 -2.42 -16.57
N GLY A 166 -4.68 -1.99 -17.81
CA GLY A 166 -5.75 -1.50 -18.68
C GLY A 166 -6.78 -2.58 -19.08
N VAL A 167 -6.42 -3.86 -18.93
CA VAL A 167 -7.31 -5.02 -19.17
C VAL A 167 -7.52 -5.87 -17.91
N ASP A 168 -7.42 -5.25 -16.73
CA ASP A 168 -7.65 -5.89 -15.44
C ASP A 168 -9.11 -6.36 -15.32
N GLN A 169 -9.29 -7.68 -15.15
CA GLN A 169 -10.60 -8.32 -15.00
C GLN A 169 -10.97 -8.59 -13.53
N VAL A 170 -10.08 -8.29 -12.59
CA VAL A 170 -10.34 -8.46 -11.14
C VAL A 170 -10.85 -7.16 -10.54
N ILE A 171 -10.13 -6.04 -10.82
CA ILE A 171 -10.53 -4.68 -10.45
C ILE A 171 -10.62 -3.87 -11.74
N PRO A 172 -11.83 -3.50 -12.18
CA PRO A 172 -12.00 -2.74 -13.42
C PRO A 172 -11.18 -1.44 -13.41
N VAL A 173 -10.48 -1.16 -14.51
CA VAL A 173 -9.64 0.04 -14.65
C VAL A 173 -10.42 1.34 -14.41
N GLU A 174 -11.73 1.34 -14.69
CA GLU A 174 -12.61 2.48 -14.44
C GLU A 174 -12.76 2.84 -12.95
N TRP A 175 -12.48 1.88 -12.05
CA TRP A 175 -12.44 2.18 -10.61
C TRP A 175 -11.14 2.90 -10.24
N ALA A 176 -10.02 2.47 -10.81
CA ALA A 176 -8.72 3.09 -10.57
C ALA A 176 -8.65 4.52 -11.13
N LYS A 177 -9.29 4.79 -12.27
CA LYS A 177 -9.36 6.12 -12.90
C LYS A 177 -10.04 7.19 -12.03
N LYS A 178 -10.82 6.79 -11.04
CA LYS A 178 -11.43 7.72 -10.08
C LYS A 178 -10.42 8.26 -9.05
N ALA A 179 -9.36 7.53 -8.75
CA ALA A 179 -8.38 7.93 -7.75
C ALA A 179 -7.67 9.25 -8.09
N PRO A 180 -7.14 9.49 -9.31
CA PRO A 180 -6.57 10.78 -9.68
C PRO A 180 -7.52 11.96 -9.51
N LEU A 181 -8.80 11.79 -9.88
CA LEU A 181 -9.81 12.84 -9.75
C LEU A 181 -10.03 13.20 -8.28
N PHE A 182 -10.20 12.19 -7.44
CA PHE A 182 -10.38 12.35 -6.01
C PHE A 182 -9.17 12.99 -5.32
N LEU A 183 -7.95 12.57 -5.67
CA LEU A 183 -6.73 13.15 -5.10
C LEU A 183 -6.52 14.61 -5.54
N ASN A 184 -6.97 14.98 -6.75
CA ASN A 184 -6.97 16.37 -7.21
C ASN A 184 -7.89 17.26 -6.35
N GLU A 185 -9.10 16.76 -6.00
CA GLU A 185 -10.03 17.49 -5.11
C GLU A 185 -9.41 17.80 -3.74
N LEU A 186 -8.54 16.91 -3.25
CA LEU A 186 -7.80 17.08 -2.00
C LEU A 186 -6.45 17.81 -2.17
N ASN A 187 -6.11 18.28 -3.36
CA ASN A 187 -4.83 18.89 -3.69
C ASN A 187 -3.60 18.00 -3.38
N ILE A 188 -3.77 16.68 -3.47
CA ILE A 188 -2.70 15.71 -3.20
C ILE A 188 -1.90 15.45 -4.48
N LYS A 189 -0.58 15.59 -4.37
CA LYS A 189 0.34 15.30 -5.48
C LYS A 189 0.28 13.83 -5.89
N HIS A 190 0.16 13.57 -7.19
CA HIS A 190 0.14 12.20 -7.70
C HIS A 190 0.56 12.12 -9.18
N SER A 191 0.82 10.88 -9.62
CA SER A 191 0.91 10.49 -11.03
C SER A 191 0.06 9.23 -11.26
N TYR A 192 -0.51 9.07 -12.45
CA TYR A 192 -1.32 7.92 -12.83
C TYR A 192 -0.87 7.36 -14.17
N GLN A 193 -0.72 6.03 -14.27
CA GLN A 193 -0.33 5.34 -15.49
C GLN A 193 -1.10 4.03 -15.67
N GLU A 194 -1.47 3.71 -16.90
CA GLU A 194 -2.05 2.43 -17.29
C GLU A 194 -1.04 1.60 -18.09
N TYR A 195 -1.08 0.28 -17.89
CA TYR A 195 -0.22 -0.66 -18.57
C TYR A 195 -1.06 -1.72 -19.28
N PRO A 196 -0.63 -2.26 -20.45
CA PRO A 196 -1.37 -3.24 -21.23
C PRO A 196 -1.26 -4.64 -20.59
N VAL A 197 -1.71 -4.78 -19.37
CA VAL A 197 -1.70 -6.03 -18.57
C VAL A 197 -3.02 -6.20 -17.82
N GLY A 198 -3.28 -7.41 -17.33
CA GLY A 198 -4.39 -7.72 -16.44
C GLY A 198 -4.10 -7.29 -14.99
N HIS A 199 -4.57 -8.10 -14.03
CA HIS A 199 -4.36 -7.86 -12.60
C HIS A 199 -2.95 -8.29 -12.18
N GLY A 200 -1.97 -7.40 -12.35
CA GLY A 200 -0.56 -7.68 -12.08
C GLY A 200 0.34 -6.49 -12.37
N VAL A 201 1.63 -6.70 -12.13
CA VAL A 201 2.69 -5.69 -12.33
C VAL A 201 3.54 -6.09 -13.53
N ALA A 202 3.45 -5.31 -14.62
CA ALA A 202 4.31 -5.52 -15.79
C ALA A 202 5.76 -5.09 -15.51
N PRO A 203 6.76 -5.61 -16.25
CA PRO A 203 8.14 -5.16 -16.12
C PRO A 203 8.28 -3.63 -16.26
N LYS A 204 7.62 -3.04 -17.25
CA LYS A 204 7.64 -1.58 -17.43
C LYS A 204 7.04 -0.84 -16.22
N ASN A 205 5.95 -1.33 -15.65
CA ASN A 205 5.34 -0.77 -14.45
C ASN A 205 6.33 -0.79 -13.28
N PHE A 206 7.02 -1.93 -13.08
CA PHE A 206 8.06 -2.06 -12.06
C PHE A 206 9.16 -1.00 -12.23
N PHE A 207 9.73 -0.87 -13.42
CA PHE A 207 10.79 0.11 -13.66
C PHE A 207 10.32 1.56 -13.51
N ASP A 208 9.09 1.86 -13.90
CA ASP A 208 8.52 3.20 -13.77
C ASP A 208 8.30 3.57 -12.30
N PHE A 209 7.72 2.71 -11.47
CA PHE A 209 7.58 3.02 -10.04
C PHE A 209 8.92 3.02 -9.29
N LYS A 210 9.88 2.14 -9.67
CA LYS A 210 11.23 2.17 -9.14
C LYS A 210 11.90 3.52 -9.41
N ALA A 211 11.88 3.97 -10.66
CA ALA A 211 12.44 5.28 -11.04
C ALA A 211 11.73 6.45 -10.35
N TRP A 212 10.42 6.33 -10.10
CA TRP A 212 9.69 7.32 -9.31
C TRP A 212 10.14 7.30 -7.85
N LEU A 213 10.27 6.11 -7.24
CA LEU A 213 10.71 5.92 -5.86
C LEU A 213 12.12 6.50 -5.64
N GLU A 214 13.06 6.22 -6.54
CA GLU A 214 14.44 6.72 -6.48
C GLU A 214 14.52 8.27 -6.46
N LYS A 215 13.56 8.95 -7.10
CA LYS A 215 13.46 10.42 -7.07
C LYS A 215 12.86 10.97 -5.76
N GLN A 216 12.29 10.11 -4.91
CA GLN A 216 11.71 10.50 -3.62
C GLN A 216 12.68 10.30 -2.45
N LEU A 217 13.75 9.53 -2.64
CA LEU A 217 14.81 9.27 -1.64
C LEU A 217 15.77 10.44 -1.55
#